data_a447fbe7ae39039721b5aaffdec5bf1c
#
_entry.id   a447fbe7ae39039721b5aaffdec5bf1c
#
_cell.length_a   1.000
_cell.length_b   1.000
_cell.length_c   1.000
_cell.angle_alpha   90.00
_cell.angle_beta   90.00
_cell.angle_gamma   90.00
#
_symmetry.space_group_name_H-M   'P 1'
#
loop_
_entity.id
_entity.type
_entity.pdbx_description
1 polymer ?
#
loop_
_entity_poly.entity_id
_entity_poly.type
_entity_poly.pdbx_seq_one_letter_code
_entity_poly.pdbx_strand_id
1 'polypeptide(L)'
;DIEKMAVDYLSTLKPVEKNENYDPIRHGPPILREMSDERRATLIRQNPDYGIIICRCEEVSKGEILDALRSPIPVPTVDGIKKRVRPGMGRCQGGFCSPLVTQIIAEYLDCPLEEVRKSSEQAVITYGKTK
;
A
#
# COMPACT_ATOMS: atom_id res chain seq x y z
N ASP A 1 27.23 3.12 14.22
CA ASP A 1 26.08 2.67 13.45
C ASP A 1 24.85 2.69 14.35
N ILE A 2 23.79 3.46 14.01
CA ILE A 2 22.62 3.72 14.87
C ILE A 2 21.92 2.40 15.25
N GLU A 3 21.81 1.48 14.30
CA GLU A 3 21.17 0.17 14.51
C GLU A 3 21.91 -0.63 15.58
N LYS A 4 23.24 -0.66 15.51
CA LYS A 4 24.07 -1.35 16.51
C LYS A 4 23.91 -0.72 17.90
N MET A 5 23.93 0.61 17.98
CA MET A 5 23.70 1.33 19.24
C MET A 5 22.33 1.01 19.84
N ALA A 6 21.28 0.92 19.02
CA ALA A 6 19.93 0.56 19.47
C ALA A 6 19.89 -0.88 20.01
N VAL A 7 20.51 -1.84 19.32
CA VAL A 7 20.58 -3.24 19.77
C VAL A 7 21.39 -3.34 21.06
N ASP A 8 22.55 -2.70 21.15
CA ASP A 8 23.39 -2.69 22.35
C ASP A 8 22.62 -2.12 23.55
N TYR A 9 21.89 -1.00 23.35
CA TYR A 9 21.06 -0.42 24.41
C TYR A 9 19.91 -1.36 24.84
N LEU A 10 19.17 -1.93 23.89
CA LEU A 10 18.08 -2.87 24.19
C LEU A 10 18.59 -4.12 24.93
N SER A 11 19.79 -4.60 24.60
CA SER A 11 20.42 -5.74 25.27
C SER A 11 20.74 -5.46 26.73
N THR A 12 20.90 -4.19 27.14
CA THR A 12 21.06 -3.81 28.56
C THR A 12 19.74 -3.88 29.35
N LEU A 13 18.59 -3.79 28.67
CA LEU A 13 17.29 -3.78 29.33
C LEU A 13 16.69 -5.19 29.48
N LYS A 14 16.95 -6.07 28.54
CA LYS A 14 16.51 -7.47 28.56
C LYS A 14 17.40 -8.33 27.66
N PRO A 15 17.51 -9.66 27.94
CA PRO A 15 18.16 -10.57 27.02
C PRO A 15 17.53 -10.49 25.63
N VAL A 16 18.34 -10.30 24.60
CA VAL A 16 17.93 -10.27 23.20
C VAL A 16 18.51 -11.51 22.53
N GLU A 17 17.62 -12.40 22.06
CA GLU A 17 18.01 -13.59 21.32
C GLU A 17 17.92 -13.31 19.82
N LYS A 18 18.85 -13.92 19.07
CA LYS A 18 18.83 -13.83 17.60
C LYS A 18 17.63 -14.62 17.06
N ASN A 19 16.83 -13.99 16.20
CA ASN A 19 15.78 -14.70 15.48
C ASN A 19 16.40 -15.48 14.32
N GLU A 20 16.51 -16.80 14.47
CA GLU A 20 17.07 -17.70 13.45
C GLU A 20 16.23 -17.74 12.15
N ASN A 21 14.94 -17.38 12.23
CA ASN A 21 14.03 -17.32 11.09
C ASN A 21 13.92 -15.90 10.50
N TYR A 22 14.82 -14.99 10.87
CA TYR A 22 14.80 -13.64 10.34
C TYR A 22 15.21 -13.61 8.86
N ASP A 23 14.31 -13.17 8.00
CA ASP A 23 14.62 -12.85 6.60
C ASP A 23 14.95 -11.35 6.49
N PRO A 24 16.20 -10.99 6.16
CA PRO A 24 16.60 -9.59 5.97
C PRO A 24 16.09 -9.00 4.64
N ILE A 25 15.57 -9.83 3.73
CA ILE A 25 15.15 -9.41 2.40
C ILE A 25 13.68 -9.00 2.44
N ARG A 26 13.42 -7.72 2.27
CA ARG A 26 12.07 -7.24 2.06
C ARG A 26 11.66 -7.36 0.61
N HIS A 27 10.76 -8.28 0.31
CA HIS A 27 10.11 -8.34 -1.00
C HIS A 27 9.04 -7.23 -1.10
N GLY A 28 9.28 -6.25 -1.97
CA GLY A 28 8.29 -5.22 -2.30
C GLY A 28 7.18 -5.77 -3.20
N PRO A 29 6.01 -5.09 -3.29
CA PRO A 29 5.01 -5.43 -4.29
C PRO A 29 5.60 -5.30 -5.70
N PRO A 30 5.12 -6.07 -6.67
CA PRO A 30 5.53 -5.94 -8.06
C PRO A 30 5.17 -4.53 -8.58
N ILE A 31 6.06 -3.91 -9.36
CA ILE A 31 5.85 -2.59 -9.95
C ILE A 31 5.61 -2.79 -11.44
N LEU A 32 4.33 -2.75 -11.86
CA LEU A 32 3.94 -3.07 -13.24
C LEU A 32 4.62 -2.19 -14.27
N ARG A 33 4.73 -0.90 -14.04
CA ARG A 33 5.33 0.05 -15.00
C ARG A 33 6.79 -0.24 -15.31
N GLU A 34 7.49 -0.99 -14.44
CA GLU A 34 8.91 -1.35 -14.60
C GLU A 34 9.10 -2.74 -15.22
N MET A 35 8.01 -3.46 -15.48
CA MET A 35 8.05 -4.81 -16.05
C MET A 35 7.97 -4.80 -17.56
N SER A 36 8.56 -5.83 -18.21
CA SER A 36 8.32 -6.12 -19.62
C SER A 36 6.87 -6.58 -19.85
N ASP A 37 6.41 -6.44 -21.10
CA ASP A 37 5.03 -6.82 -21.47
C ASP A 37 4.74 -8.30 -21.22
N GLU A 38 5.71 -9.18 -21.44
CA GLU A 38 5.57 -10.63 -21.19
C GLU A 38 5.36 -10.91 -19.70
N ARG A 39 6.12 -10.22 -18.83
CA ARG A 39 6.00 -10.38 -17.37
C ARG A 39 4.68 -9.81 -16.88
N ARG A 40 4.24 -8.64 -17.39
CA ARG A 40 2.91 -8.07 -17.12
C ARG A 40 1.81 -9.04 -17.52
N ALA A 41 1.85 -9.56 -18.74
CA ALA A 41 0.86 -10.51 -19.23
C ALA A 41 0.79 -11.79 -18.38
N THR A 42 1.94 -12.27 -17.90
CA THR A 42 2.01 -13.44 -17.03
C THR A 42 1.38 -13.14 -15.66
N LEU A 43 1.71 -12.00 -15.06
CA LEU A 43 1.17 -11.59 -13.78
C LEU A 43 -0.36 -11.37 -13.84
N ILE A 44 -0.87 -10.75 -14.91
CA ILE A 44 -2.30 -10.54 -15.13
C ILE A 44 -3.05 -11.88 -15.31
N ARG A 45 -2.45 -12.87 -15.98
CA ARG A 45 -3.05 -14.22 -16.06
C ARG A 45 -3.14 -14.92 -14.70
N GLN A 46 -2.16 -14.70 -13.82
CA GLN A 46 -2.15 -15.25 -12.46
C GLN A 46 -3.14 -14.54 -11.53
N ASN A 47 -3.25 -13.23 -11.66
CA ASN A 47 -4.16 -12.41 -10.89
C ASN A 47 -4.70 -11.26 -11.75
N PRO A 48 -5.98 -11.34 -12.20
CA PRO A 48 -6.60 -10.33 -13.06
C PRO A 48 -6.66 -8.91 -12.49
N ASP A 49 -6.56 -8.74 -11.17
CA ASP A 49 -6.56 -7.42 -10.52
C ASP A 49 -5.37 -6.55 -10.99
N TYR A 50 -4.26 -7.17 -11.43
CA TYR A 50 -3.14 -6.44 -12.03
C TYR A 50 -3.45 -5.87 -13.42
N GLY A 51 -4.50 -6.37 -14.09
CA GLY A 51 -4.98 -5.81 -15.37
C GLY A 51 -5.87 -4.57 -15.20
N ILE A 52 -6.31 -4.26 -13.99
CA ILE A 52 -7.22 -3.14 -13.70
C ILE A 52 -6.41 -1.92 -13.27
N ILE A 53 -6.17 -0.99 -14.20
CA ILE A 53 -5.41 0.23 -13.92
C ILE A 53 -6.27 1.26 -13.19
N ILE A 54 -5.91 1.56 -11.96
CA ILE A 54 -6.58 2.54 -11.09
C ILE A 54 -5.98 3.93 -11.26
N CYS A 55 -4.65 4.05 -11.23
CA CYS A 55 -3.96 5.31 -11.44
C CYS A 55 -3.28 5.34 -12.81
N ARG A 56 -3.85 6.06 -13.78
CA ARG A 56 -3.30 6.15 -15.14
C ARG A 56 -2.00 6.95 -15.20
N CYS A 57 -1.82 7.97 -14.34
CA CYS A 57 -0.64 8.82 -14.35
C CYS A 57 0.62 8.11 -13.87
N GLU A 58 0.48 7.16 -12.95
CA GLU A 58 1.57 6.37 -12.36
C GLU A 58 1.49 4.89 -12.77
N GLU A 59 0.53 4.53 -13.63
CA GLU A 59 0.29 3.15 -14.13
C GLU A 59 0.13 2.11 -13.01
N VAL A 60 -0.57 2.50 -11.93
CA VAL A 60 -0.79 1.62 -10.77
C VAL A 60 -2.09 0.84 -10.92
N SER A 61 -2.00 -0.47 -10.77
CA SER A 61 -3.12 -1.40 -10.83
C SER A 61 -3.83 -1.60 -9.49
N LYS A 62 -5.02 -2.21 -9.54
CA LYS A 62 -5.75 -2.70 -8.36
C LYS A 62 -4.93 -3.75 -7.60
N GLY A 63 -4.25 -4.65 -8.32
CA GLY A 63 -3.40 -5.69 -7.71
C GLY A 63 -2.29 -5.11 -6.83
N GLU A 64 -1.56 -4.10 -7.32
CA GLU A 64 -0.52 -3.42 -6.53
C GLU A 64 -1.08 -2.73 -5.28
N ILE A 65 -2.28 -2.14 -5.36
CA ILE A 65 -2.97 -1.52 -4.21
C ILE A 65 -3.34 -2.58 -3.17
N LEU A 66 -3.89 -3.71 -3.60
CA LEU A 66 -4.25 -4.82 -2.70
C LEU A 66 -3.02 -5.44 -2.04
N ASP A 67 -1.89 -5.57 -2.75
CA ASP A 67 -0.64 -6.04 -2.15
C ASP A 67 -0.12 -5.08 -1.09
N ALA A 68 -0.23 -3.77 -1.32
CA ALA A 68 0.12 -2.77 -0.33
C ALA A 68 -0.76 -2.87 0.94
N LEU A 69 -2.04 -3.19 0.78
CA LEU A 69 -2.97 -3.42 1.90
C LEU A 69 -2.67 -4.72 2.66
N ARG A 70 -2.20 -5.77 1.97
CA ARG A 70 -1.84 -7.07 2.55
C ARG A 70 -0.42 -7.12 3.12
N SER A 71 0.34 -6.03 3.02
CA SER A 71 1.72 -5.99 3.51
C SER A 71 1.78 -6.25 5.04
N PRO A 72 2.90 -6.78 5.58
CA PRO A 72 3.03 -7.08 7.01
C PRO A 72 2.78 -5.90 7.95
N ILE A 73 3.00 -4.67 7.45
CA ILE A 73 2.69 -3.43 8.17
C ILE A 73 1.73 -2.63 7.28
N PRO A 74 0.43 -2.98 7.26
CA PRO A 74 -0.54 -2.29 6.43
C PRO A 74 -0.82 -0.90 6.99
N VAL A 75 -1.02 0.08 6.10
CA VAL A 75 -1.57 1.38 6.45
C VAL A 75 -2.75 1.63 5.51
N PRO A 76 -3.96 1.20 5.89
CA PRO A 76 -5.14 1.24 5.04
C PRO A 76 -5.75 2.65 4.98
N THR A 77 -4.96 3.61 4.55
CA THR A 77 -5.35 5.00 4.31
C THR A 77 -4.93 5.42 2.91
N VAL A 78 -5.59 6.42 2.35
CA VAL A 78 -5.26 6.90 0.98
C VAL A 78 -3.80 7.32 0.89
N ASP A 79 -3.28 8.06 1.87
CA ASP A 79 -1.87 8.47 1.89
C ASP A 79 -0.92 7.30 2.21
N GLY A 80 -1.38 6.30 2.96
CA GLY A 80 -0.62 5.07 3.19
C GLY A 80 -0.38 4.30 1.90
N ILE A 81 -1.42 4.12 1.09
CA ILE A 81 -1.32 3.50 -0.24
C ILE A 81 -0.50 4.36 -1.19
N LYS A 82 -0.74 5.68 -1.22
CA LYS A 82 0.03 6.64 -2.01
C LYS A 82 1.55 6.54 -1.75
N LYS A 83 1.96 6.41 -0.50
CA LYS A 83 3.38 6.31 -0.13
C LYS A 83 4.02 4.96 -0.48
N ARG A 84 3.21 3.89 -0.66
CA ARG A 84 3.71 2.55 -0.98
C ARG A 84 3.79 2.27 -2.47
N VAL A 85 2.71 2.58 -3.19
CA VAL A 85 2.56 2.20 -4.62
C VAL A 85 2.22 3.39 -5.52
N ARG A 86 2.28 4.62 -5.00
CA ARG A 86 2.26 5.90 -5.72
C ARG A 86 0.96 6.37 -6.39
N PRO A 87 -0.25 5.77 -6.24
CA PRO A 87 -1.45 6.38 -6.82
C PRO A 87 -1.65 7.79 -6.23
N GLY A 88 -2.02 8.73 -7.09
CA GLY A 88 -2.20 10.12 -6.69
C GLY A 88 -0.93 10.99 -6.67
N MET A 89 0.25 10.42 -6.99
CA MET A 89 1.49 11.20 -7.12
C MET A 89 1.70 11.80 -8.51
N GLY A 90 0.93 11.35 -9.48
CA GLY A 90 1.05 11.82 -10.85
C GLY A 90 0.42 13.20 -11.07
N ARG A 91 0.32 13.59 -12.33
CA ARG A 91 -0.05 14.92 -12.81
C ARG A 91 -1.39 15.44 -12.26
N CYS A 92 -2.40 14.57 -12.07
CA CYS A 92 -3.72 14.94 -11.57
C CYS A 92 -3.81 14.99 -10.03
N GLN A 93 -2.74 14.66 -9.31
CA GLN A 93 -2.66 14.68 -7.83
C GLN A 93 -3.82 13.95 -7.14
N GLY A 94 -4.24 12.83 -7.72
CA GLY A 94 -5.32 11.99 -7.19
C GLY A 94 -6.74 12.36 -7.64
N GLY A 95 -6.90 13.41 -8.46
CA GLY A 95 -8.22 13.86 -8.90
C GLY A 95 -9.11 12.79 -9.55
N PHE A 96 -8.51 11.78 -10.18
CA PHE A 96 -9.26 10.67 -10.78
C PHE A 96 -9.17 9.37 -9.97
N CYS A 97 -8.00 9.06 -9.41
CA CYS A 97 -7.79 7.76 -8.76
C CYS A 97 -8.18 7.73 -7.28
N SER A 98 -8.20 8.87 -6.57
CA SER A 98 -8.51 8.88 -5.13
C SER A 98 -9.87 8.26 -4.77
N PRO A 99 -10.99 8.52 -5.49
CA PRO A 99 -12.25 7.85 -5.20
C PRO A 99 -12.16 6.33 -5.33
N LEU A 100 -11.49 5.84 -6.40
CA LEU A 100 -11.30 4.42 -6.63
C LEU A 100 -10.41 3.77 -5.57
N VAL A 101 -9.33 4.45 -5.15
CA VAL A 101 -8.46 3.99 -4.06
C VAL A 101 -9.24 3.91 -2.76
N THR A 102 -10.06 4.92 -2.45
CA THR A 102 -10.93 4.94 -1.26
C THR A 102 -11.91 3.76 -1.28
N GLN A 103 -12.53 3.48 -2.44
CA GLN A 103 -13.43 2.35 -2.59
C GLN A 103 -12.72 1.01 -2.36
N ILE A 104 -11.54 0.81 -2.95
CA ILE A 104 -10.75 -0.42 -2.77
C ILE A 104 -10.38 -0.62 -1.30
N ILE A 105 -10.03 0.45 -0.58
CA ILE A 105 -9.73 0.38 0.85
C ILE A 105 -10.99 -0.01 1.64
N ALA A 106 -12.14 0.61 1.35
CA ALA A 106 -13.43 0.31 1.99
C ALA A 106 -13.83 -1.16 1.77
N GLU A 107 -13.75 -1.64 0.53
CA GLU A 107 -14.01 -3.05 0.17
C GLU A 107 -13.06 -4.02 0.90
N TYR A 108 -11.78 -3.68 1.00
CA TYR A 108 -10.79 -4.50 1.68
C TYR A 108 -11.01 -4.58 3.20
N LEU A 109 -11.43 -3.47 3.82
CA LEU A 109 -11.71 -3.37 5.26
C LEU A 109 -13.13 -3.82 5.64
N ASP A 110 -13.99 -4.10 4.65
CA ASP A 110 -15.43 -4.36 4.82
C ASP A 110 -16.12 -3.25 5.65
N CYS A 111 -15.87 -1.99 5.28
CA CYS A 111 -16.40 -0.82 5.99
C CYS A 111 -17.02 0.20 5.02
N PRO A 112 -17.90 1.11 5.52
CA PRO A 112 -18.42 2.21 4.73
C PRO A 112 -17.32 3.17 4.25
N LEU A 113 -17.56 3.87 3.12
CA LEU A 113 -16.61 4.85 2.56
C LEU A 113 -16.25 5.96 3.55
N GLU A 114 -17.19 6.33 4.42
CA GLU A 114 -17.05 7.36 5.44
C GLU A 114 -16.04 7.01 6.53
N GLU A 115 -15.74 5.73 6.70
CA GLU A 115 -14.74 5.24 7.66
C GLU A 115 -13.32 5.25 7.10
N VAL A 116 -13.16 5.30 5.77
CA VAL A 116 -11.83 5.40 5.16
C VAL A 116 -11.22 6.77 5.44
N ARG A 117 -9.98 6.77 5.87
CA ARG A 117 -9.23 7.98 6.21
C ARG A 117 -8.22 8.34 5.13
N LYS A 118 -7.96 9.64 5.02
CA LYS A 118 -6.88 10.13 4.16
C LYS A 118 -5.52 9.75 4.74
N SER A 119 -5.29 10.00 6.04
CA SER A 119 -4.01 9.75 6.71
C SER A 119 -4.18 9.33 8.17
N SER A 120 -4.68 10.20 9.03
CA SER A 120 -4.94 9.97 10.46
C SER A 120 -6.43 9.75 10.73
N GLU A 121 -6.80 9.37 11.94
CA GLU A 121 -8.19 9.15 12.37
C GLU A 121 -9.09 10.38 12.12
N GLN A 122 -8.54 11.57 12.27
CA GLN A 122 -9.28 12.83 12.08
C GLN A 122 -9.32 13.31 10.63
N ALA A 123 -8.54 12.68 9.72
CA ALA A 123 -8.46 13.05 8.32
C ALA A 123 -9.57 12.39 7.49
N VAL A 124 -10.81 12.81 7.76
CA VAL A 124 -12.03 12.34 7.08
C VAL A 124 -12.04 12.79 5.63
N ILE A 125 -12.42 11.90 4.69
CA ILE A 125 -12.52 12.18 3.25
C ILE A 125 -13.96 12.54 2.88
N THR A 126 -14.93 11.81 3.41
CA THR A 126 -16.36 11.97 3.11
C THR A 126 -17.18 11.87 4.38
N TYR A 127 -18.27 12.63 4.46
CA TYR A 127 -19.19 12.67 5.61
C TYR A 127 -20.52 11.97 5.33
N GLY A 128 -20.66 11.31 4.16
CA GLY A 128 -21.87 10.62 3.76
C GLY A 128 -22.46 11.15 2.46
N LYS A 129 -23.65 10.66 2.11
CA LYS A 129 -24.37 11.08 0.90
C LYS A 129 -24.96 12.47 1.06
N THR A 130 -24.80 13.29 0.04
CA THR A 130 -25.37 14.66 0.01
C THR A 130 -26.83 14.68 -0.46
N LYS A 131 -27.28 13.62 -1.16
CA LYS A 131 -28.67 13.38 -1.60
C LYS A 131 -28.93 11.88 -1.70
#